data_ca51ae207ec1acca247bf1c3bbad86ab
#
_entry.id   ca51ae207ec1acca247bf1c3bbad86ab
#
_cell.length_a   1.000
_cell.length_b   1.000
_cell.length_c   1.000
_cell.angle_alpha   90.00
_cell.angle_beta   90.00
_cell.angle_gamma   90.00
#
_symmetry.space_group_name_H-M   'P 1'
#
loop_
_entity.id
_entity.type
_entity.pdbx_description
1 polymer ?
#
loop_
_entity_poly.entity_id
_entity_poly.type
_entity_poly.pdbx_seq_one_letter_code
_entity_poly.pdbx_strand_id
1 'polypeptide(L)'
;MKAATRAGLVLLCCFAAGLGLAVAPARAQNSGGSEAVAKAKPAVPPYHTHLPNTPLPPTLNPAQFDDPETRNIYALAAKVKAILYQEPCYCGCDKEAGHKSLLDCYRDMHAMGCDLCKKEAVFSATEFRKGKSPAQIRREIIAGEWKTVDLSVYAGPAEAR
;
A
#
# COMPACT_ATOMS: atom_id res chain seq x y z
N MET A 1 15.47 -28.48 59.35
CA MET A 1 14.79 -28.83 60.61
C MET A 1 13.29 -29.02 60.31
N LYS A 2 12.77 -30.22 60.70
CA LYS A 2 11.37 -30.62 60.86
C LYS A 2 10.49 -30.62 59.60
N ALA A 3 10.24 -31.65 58.79
CA ALA A 3 9.51 -32.93 59.12
C ALA A 3 8.13 -32.74 59.72
N ALA A 4 7.07 -33.10 58.98
CA ALA A 4 5.90 -33.75 59.54
C ALA A 4 5.05 -34.37 58.44
N THR A 5 5.06 -35.67 58.41
CA THR A 5 4.24 -36.70 57.84
C THR A 5 2.86 -36.77 58.49
N ARG A 6 1.82 -37.18 57.77
CA ARG A 6 0.69 -38.07 58.21
C ARG A 6 -0.27 -38.20 57.05
N ALA A 7 -0.35 -39.32 56.37
CA ALA A 7 -0.91 -40.63 56.73
C ALA A 7 -2.45 -40.65 56.83
N GLY A 8 -3.05 -41.33 55.87
CA GLY A 8 -4.07 -42.35 56.13
C GLY A 8 -5.52 -41.93 55.93
N LEU A 9 -6.22 -42.50 55.00
CA LEU A 9 -7.25 -43.50 55.31
C LEU A 9 -7.95 -44.00 54.05
N VAL A 10 -7.88 -45.28 53.87
CA VAL A 10 -8.62 -46.08 52.91
C VAL A 10 -10.05 -46.22 53.38
N LEU A 11 -11.03 -46.03 52.54
CA LEU A 11 -12.36 -46.62 52.74
C LEU A 11 -12.88 -47.15 51.38
N LEU A 12 -13.00 -48.44 51.41
CA LEU A 12 -13.60 -49.32 50.38
C LEU A 12 -15.11 -49.34 50.64
N CYS A 13 -15.94 -49.09 49.61
CA CYS A 13 -17.30 -49.64 49.62
C CYS A 13 -17.94 -49.70 48.24
N CYS A 14 -18.10 -50.87 47.74
CA CYS A 14 -19.26 -51.54 47.13
C CYS A 14 -19.93 -51.02 45.84
N PHE A 15 -19.79 -51.86 44.86
CA PHE A 15 -20.68 -52.25 43.76
C PHE A 15 -22.14 -51.77 43.79
N ALA A 16 -22.56 -51.18 42.69
CA ALA A 16 -23.88 -51.34 42.13
C ALA A 16 -23.84 -51.24 40.61
N ALA A 17 -24.14 -52.34 39.93
CA ALA A 17 -24.29 -52.42 38.50
C ALA A 17 -25.60 -51.72 38.09
N GLY A 18 -25.49 -50.67 37.27
CA GLY A 18 -26.60 -50.03 36.62
C GLY A 18 -26.35 -49.96 35.11
N LEU A 19 -27.02 -50.84 34.34
CA LEU A 19 -27.06 -50.77 32.88
C LEU A 19 -27.91 -49.54 32.50
N GLY A 20 -27.26 -48.43 32.26
CA GLY A 20 -27.90 -47.25 31.69
C GLY A 20 -27.44 -47.08 30.27
N LEU A 21 -28.34 -47.29 29.29
CA LEU A 21 -28.14 -46.85 27.91
C LEU A 21 -27.97 -45.32 27.91
N ALA A 22 -26.78 -44.88 27.82
CA ALA A 22 -26.47 -43.44 27.58
C ALA A 22 -26.66 -43.16 26.09
N VAL A 23 -27.82 -42.60 25.74
CA VAL A 23 -28.00 -41.89 24.48
C VAL A 23 -27.14 -40.61 24.55
N ALA A 24 -26.03 -40.63 23.86
CA ALA A 24 -25.19 -39.47 23.73
C ALA A 24 -25.92 -38.44 22.84
N PRO A 25 -26.17 -37.21 23.30
CA PRO A 25 -26.60 -36.17 22.42
C PRO A 25 -25.48 -35.87 21.44
N ALA A 26 -25.76 -35.98 20.13
CA ALA A 26 -24.90 -35.52 19.08
C ALA A 26 -24.69 -33.99 19.26
N ARG A 27 -23.54 -33.64 19.80
CA ARG A 27 -23.11 -32.25 19.92
C ARG A 27 -22.72 -31.83 18.51
N ALA A 28 -23.64 -31.15 17.84
CA ALA A 28 -23.32 -30.43 16.62
C ALA A 28 -22.20 -29.41 16.95
N GLN A 29 -20.99 -29.77 16.59
CA GLN A 29 -19.87 -28.82 16.56
C GLN A 29 -20.12 -27.87 15.41
N ASN A 30 -20.81 -26.79 15.74
CA ASN A 30 -20.87 -25.63 14.87
C ASN A 30 -19.48 -25.00 14.92
N SER A 31 -18.58 -25.50 14.06
CA SER A 31 -17.28 -24.88 13.77
C SER A 31 -17.55 -23.62 12.97
N GLY A 32 -18.11 -22.61 13.64
CA GLY A 32 -18.10 -21.24 13.16
C GLY A 32 -16.64 -20.75 13.15
N GLY A 33 -15.87 -21.24 12.17
CA GLY A 33 -14.60 -20.65 11.82
C GLY A 33 -14.85 -19.24 11.33
N SER A 34 -14.85 -18.28 12.24
CA SER A 34 -14.59 -16.89 11.88
C SER A 34 -13.13 -16.83 11.42
N GLU A 35 -12.90 -17.23 10.18
CA GLU A 35 -11.68 -16.84 9.48
C GLU A 35 -11.68 -15.31 9.48
N ALA A 36 -10.90 -14.74 10.40
CA ALA A 36 -10.45 -13.37 10.30
C ALA A 36 -9.76 -13.27 8.94
N VAL A 37 -10.48 -12.76 7.94
CA VAL A 37 -9.89 -12.37 6.65
C VAL A 37 -8.86 -11.31 7.01
N ALA A 38 -7.62 -11.73 7.20
CA ALA A 38 -6.49 -10.84 7.29
C ALA A 38 -6.56 -10.00 6.02
N LYS A 39 -6.88 -8.70 6.16
CA LYS A 39 -6.88 -7.75 5.04
C LYS A 39 -5.50 -7.82 4.41
N ALA A 40 -5.38 -8.57 3.32
CA ALA A 40 -4.14 -8.63 2.56
C ALA A 40 -3.74 -7.20 2.24
N LYS A 41 -2.51 -6.83 2.60
CA LYS A 41 -1.96 -5.51 2.26
C LYS A 41 -2.12 -5.34 0.75
N PRO A 42 -2.69 -4.23 0.26
CA PRO A 42 -2.86 -4.02 -1.18
C PRO A 42 -1.54 -4.27 -1.91
N ALA A 43 -1.58 -4.99 -3.02
CA ALA A 43 -0.40 -5.23 -3.83
C ALA A 43 0.19 -3.89 -4.27
N VAL A 44 1.52 -3.78 -4.20
CA VAL A 44 2.22 -2.59 -4.69
C VAL A 44 2.15 -2.59 -6.22
N PRO A 45 1.68 -1.48 -6.86
CA PRO A 45 1.69 -1.37 -8.31
C PRO A 45 3.11 -1.48 -8.89
N PRO A 46 3.26 -1.76 -10.20
CA PRO A 46 4.57 -1.87 -10.85
C PRO A 46 5.42 -0.61 -10.71
N TYR A 47 6.72 -0.81 -10.65
CA TYR A 47 7.75 0.22 -10.67
C TYR A 47 9.08 -0.39 -11.10
N HIS A 48 10.09 0.44 -11.41
CA HIS A 48 11.43 -0.01 -11.75
C HIS A 48 12.42 0.29 -10.63
N THR A 49 13.35 -0.62 -10.35
CA THR A 49 14.39 -0.41 -9.33
C THR A 49 15.65 0.26 -9.87
N HIS A 50 15.82 0.24 -11.19
CA HIS A 50 16.98 0.79 -11.89
C HIS A 50 16.53 1.53 -13.14
N LEU A 51 17.32 2.51 -13.55
CA LEU A 51 17.11 3.19 -14.83
C LEU A 51 17.51 2.27 -15.99
N PRO A 52 16.85 2.37 -17.15
CA PRO A 52 17.26 1.64 -18.35
C PRO A 52 18.55 2.22 -18.94
N ASN A 53 19.25 1.43 -19.75
CA ASN A 53 20.42 1.90 -20.49
C ASN A 53 20.07 2.80 -21.68
N THR A 54 18.79 2.94 -21.99
CA THR A 54 18.27 3.81 -23.06
C THR A 54 17.68 5.08 -22.45
N PRO A 55 17.57 6.18 -23.23
CA PRO A 55 16.89 7.38 -22.76
C PRO A 55 15.46 7.09 -22.31
N LEU A 56 15.04 7.71 -21.21
CA LEU A 56 13.67 7.63 -20.74
C LEU A 56 12.71 8.30 -21.76
N PRO A 57 11.51 7.77 -21.95
CA PRO A 57 10.53 8.36 -22.82
C PRO A 57 10.21 9.81 -22.42
N PRO A 58 9.81 10.67 -23.36
CA PRO A 58 9.37 12.00 -23.05
C PRO A 58 8.01 11.97 -22.35
N THR A 59 7.74 12.96 -21.51
CA THR A 59 6.39 13.31 -21.07
C THR A 59 5.70 14.14 -22.14
N LEU A 60 4.38 14.31 -22.03
CA LEU A 60 3.68 15.28 -22.88
C LEU A 60 4.22 16.71 -22.63
N ASN A 61 4.14 17.54 -23.68
CA ASN A 61 4.54 18.94 -23.58
C ASN A 61 3.58 19.69 -22.65
N PRO A 62 4.08 20.31 -21.56
CA PRO A 62 3.22 21.06 -20.63
C PRO A 62 2.44 22.20 -21.28
N ALA A 63 2.95 22.79 -22.35
CA ALA A 63 2.32 23.92 -23.04
C ALA A 63 0.97 23.57 -23.71
N GLN A 64 0.66 22.29 -23.86
CA GLN A 64 -0.62 21.86 -24.43
C GLN A 64 -1.80 21.90 -23.44
N PHE A 65 -1.52 22.14 -22.15
CA PHE A 65 -2.55 22.19 -21.11
C PHE A 65 -2.92 23.64 -20.79
N ASP A 66 -4.21 23.98 -20.87
CA ASP A 66 -4.72 25.29 -20.50
C ASP A 66 -4.78 25.48 -18.99
N ASP A 67 -5.13 24.41 -18.26
CA ASP A 67 -5.16 24.42 -16.81
C ASP A 67 -3.76 24.62 -16.21
N PRO A 68 -3.53 25.68 -15.42
CA PRO A 68 -2.22 25.99 -14.85
C PRO A 68 -1.67 24.90 -13.93
N GLU A 69 -2.51 24.27 -13.12
CA GLU A 69 -2.11 23.19 -12.22
C GLU A 69 -1.55 22.00 -13.00
N THR A 70 -2.31 21.52 -13.98
CA THR A 70 -1.90 20.41 -14.84
C THR A 70 -0.63 20.75 -15.61
N ARG A 71 -0.56 21.92 -16.23
CA ARG A 71 0.63 22.40 -16.95
C ARG A 71 1.87 22.36 -16.07
N ASN A 72 1.78 22.90 -14.87
CA ASN A 72 2.89 22.99 -13.92
C ASN A 72 3.34 21.64 -13.41
N ILE A 73 2.40 20.72 -13.18
CA ILE A 73 2.73 19.36 -12.72
C ILE A 73 3.35 18.53 -13.86
N TYR A 74 2.89 18.66 -15.10
CA TYR A 74 3.57 18.05 -16.25
C TYR A 74 4.98 18.62 -16.47
N ALA A 75 5.16 19.93 -16.27
CA ALA A 75 6.49 20.55 -16.30
C ALA A 75 7.41 20.01 -15.19
N LEU A 76 6.86 19.79 -14.01
CA LEU A 76 7.58 19.16 -12.90
C LEU A 76 7.96 17.71 -13.26
N ALA A 77 7.01 16.92 -13.75
CA ALA A 77 7.22 15.54 -14.14
C ALA A 77 8.33 15.39 -15.19
N ALA A 78 8.37 16.30 -16.16
CA ALA A 78 9.41 16.34 -17.20
C ALA A 78 10.83 16.50 -16.61
N LYS A 79 10.97 17.24 -15.50
CA LYS A 79 12.26 17.48 -14.82
C LYS A 79 12.71 16.28 -13.97
N VAL A 80 11.76 15.44 -13.49
CA VAL A 80 12.06 14.36 -12.54
C VAL A 80 11.73 12.98 -13.11
N LYS A 81 11.76 12.80 -14.41
CA LYS A 81 11.43 11.54 -15.10
C LYS A 81 12.13 10.32 -14.52
N ALA A 82 13.42 10.46 -14.18
CA ALA A 82 14.21 9.38 -13.62
C ALA A 82 13.69 8.90 -12.24
N ILE A 83 13.09 9.78 -11.49
CA ILE A 83 12.45 9.44 -10.22
C ILE A 83 11.11 8.76 -10.51
N LEU A 84 10.22 9.40 -11.30
CA LEU A 84 8.89 8.86 -11.58
C LEU A 84 8.93 7.48 -12.25
N TYR A 85 9.96 7.18 -13.03
CA TYR A 85 10.19 5.86 -13.60
C TYR A 85 10.37 4.77 -12.54
N GLN A 86 10.89 5.13 -11.38
CA GLN A 86 11.19 4.22 -10.29
C GLN A 86 10.08 4.17 -9.22
N GLU A 87 8.97 4.90 -9.42
CA GLU A 87 7.89 4.95 -8.44
C GLU A 87 6.62 4.25 -8.96
N PRO A 88 5.87 3.57 -8.06
CA PRO A 88 4.56 3.02 -8.39
C PRO A 88 3.52 4.13 -8.52
N CYS A 89 2.41 3.86 -9.22
CA CYS A 89 1.23 4.72 -9.23
C CYS A 89 0.01 3.97 -8.69
N TYR A 90 -0.66 4.53 -7.69
CA TYR A 90 -1.78 3.90 -7.00
C TYR A 90 -3.16 4.23 -7.60
N CYS A 91 -3.22 4.83 -8.79
CA CYS A 91 -4.49 5.14 -9.46
C CYS A 91 -5.16 3.93 -10.15
N GLY A 92 -4.48 2.77 -10.23
CA GLY A 92 -4.99 1.57 -10.90
C GLY A 92 -4.65 1.49 -12.40
N CYS A 93 -3.92 2.45 -12.94
CA CYS A 93 -3.54 2.51 -14.36
C CYS A 93 -2.65 1.34 -14.82
N ASP A 94 -2.03 0.62 -13.90
CA ASP A 94 -1.31 -0.62 -14.20
C ASP A 94 -2.23 -1.70 -14.76
N LYS A 95 -3.50 -1.74 -14.31
CA LYS A 95 -4.52 -2.71 -14.75
C LYS A 95 -5.28 -2.20 -15.97
N GLU A 96 -5.62 -0.91 -16.01
CA GLU A 96 -6.47 -0.32 -17.04
C GLU A 96 -5.69 0.04 -18.32
N ALA A 97 -4.49 0.61 -18.16
CA ALA A 97 -3.65 1.10 -19.25
C ALA A 97 -2.32 0.35 -19.39
N GLY A 98 -2.03 -0.61 -18.51
CA GLY A 98 -0.80 -1.39 -18.53
C GLY A 98 0.45 -0.61 -18.13
N HIS A 99 0.30 0.50 -17.40
CA HIS A 99 1.41 1.33 -16.93
C HIS A 99 2.35 0.53 -16.02
N LYS A 100 3.65 0.77 -16.15
CA LYS A 100 4.71 0.07 -15.40
C LYS A 100 5.39 0.95 -14.36
N SER A 101 5.09 2.24 -14.36
CA SER A 101 5.60 3.24 -13.42
C SER A 101 4.73 4.49 -13.41
N LEU A 102 4.94 5.35 -12.43
CA LEU A 102 4.30 6.66 -12.36
C LEU A 102 4.65 7.55 -13.57
N LEU A 103 5.84 7.38 -14.18
CA LEU A 103 6.22 8.12 -15.38
C LEU A 103 5.25 7.89 -16.55
N ASP A 104 4.72 6.67 -16.68
CA ASP A 104 3.84 6.33 -17.80
C ASP A 104 2.57 7.18 -17.82
N CYS A 105 2.06 7.59 -16.66
CA CYS A 105 0.90 8.48 -16.53
C CYS A 105 1.13 9.88 -17.15
N TYR A 106 2.37 10.27 -17.35
CA TYR A 106 2.76 11.58 -17.92
C TYR A 106 3.17 11.50 -19.39
N ARG A 107 3.20 10.31 -19.98
CA ARG A 107 3.48 10.10 -21.41
C ARG A 107 2.26 10.33 -22.29
N ASP A 108 1.11 10.34 -21.67
CA ASP A 108 -0.19 10.62 -22.27
C ASP A 108 -1.02 11.55 -21.36
N MET A 109 -2.32 11.66 -21.63
CA MET A 109 -3.23 12.56 -20.90
C MET A 109 -3.74 11.96 -19.58
N HIS A 110 -3.26 10.80 -19.18
CA HIS A 110 -3.81 10.08 -18.02
C HIS A 110 -3.70 10.90 -16.72
N ALA A 111 -2.53 11.47 -16.45
CA ALA A 111 -2.34 12.27 -15.24
C ALA A 111 -3.10 13.60 -15.25
N MET A 112 -3.58 14.09 -16.40
CA MET A 112 -4.35 15.34 -16.47
C MET A 112 -5.62 15.27 -15.61
N GLY A 113 -6.35 14.16 -15.68
CA GLY A 113 -7.60 13.95 -14.95
C GLY A 113 -7.45 13.15 -13.64
N CYS A 114 -6.20 12.93 -13.16
CA CYS A 114 -5.97 12.05 -12.03
C CYS A 114 -5.17 12.74 -10.91
N ASP A 115 -5.86 13.16 -9.86
CA ASP A 115 -5.22 13.80 -8.70
C ASP A 115 -4.25 12.86 -7.96
N LEU A 116 -4.48 11.53 -8.00
CA LEU A 116 -3.55 10.58 -7.40
C LEU A 116 -2.19 10.65 -8.09
N CYS A 117 -2.17 10.56 -9.42
CA CYS A 117 -0.93 10.68 -10.20
C CYS A 117 -0.23 12.00 -9.95
N LYS A 118 -0.99 13.11 -9.91
CA LYS A 118 -0.45 14.45 -9.64
C LYS A 118 0.18 14.53 -8.25
N LYS A 119 -0.51 14.07 -7.21
CA LYS A 119 -0.01 14.07 -5.83
C LYS A 119 1.25 13.22 -5.68
N GLU A 120 1.27 12.02 -6.26
CA GLU A 120 2.43 11.13 -6.23
C GLU A 120 3.65 11.75 -6.91
N ALA A 121 3.46 12.43 -8.04
CA ALA A 121 4.56 13.09 -8.74
C ALA A 121 5.10 14.32 -7.99
N VAL A 122 4.21 15.14 -7.44
CA VAL A 122 4.58 16.30 -6.62
C VAL A 122 5.32 15.83 -5.36
N PHE A 123 4.82 14.81 -4.68
CA PHE A 123 5.49 14.19 -3.54
C PHE A 123 6.90 13.72 -3.92
N SER A 124 7.00 12.91 -4.98
CA SER A 124 8.26 12.37 -5.46
C SER A 124 9.29 13.46 -5.75
N ALA A 125 8.89 14.52 -6.45
CA ALA A 125 9.77 15.64 -6.77
C ALA A 125 10.18 16.43 -5.52
N THR A 126 9.27 16.58 -4.56
CA THR A 126 9.53 17.30 -3.31
C THR A 126 10.53 16.55 -2.46
N GLU A 127 10.32 15.26 -2.27
CA GLU A 127 11.20 14.42 -1.45
C GLU A 127 12.58 14.23 -2.11
N PHE A 128 12.63 14.16 -3.44
CA PHE A 128 13.88 14.13 -4.18
C PHE A 128 14.68 15.44 -3.99
N ARG A 129 14.04 16.61 -4.01
CA ARG A 129 14.70 17.90 -3.72
C ARG A 129 15.26 17.97 -2.31
N LYS A 130 14.68 17.23 -1.35
CA LYS A 130 15.20 17.08 0.01
C LYS A 130 16.37 16.09 0.11
N GLY A 131 16.83 15.52 -1.01
CA GLY A 131 17.96 14.62 -1.08
C GLY A 131 17.62 13.14 -0.84
N LYS A 132 16.34 12.76 -0.83
CA LYS A 132 15.98 11.36 -0.69
C LYS A 132 16.25 10.57 -1.98
N SER A 133 16.70 9.33 -1.81
CA SER A 133 16.87 8.39 -2.92
C SER A 133 15.50 7.88 -3.42
N PRO A 134 15.41 7.40 -4.68
CA PRO A 134 14.17 6.80 -5.20
C PRO A 134 13.63 5.67 -4.30
N ALA A 135 14.50 4.84 -3.75
CA ALA A 135 14.09 3.77 -2.85
C ALA A 135 13.47 4.28 -1.53
N GLN A 136 13.90 5.44 -1.03
CA GLN A 136 13.29 6.07 0.15
C GLN A 136 11.92 6.64 -0.21
N ILE A 137 11.83 7.41 -1.31
CA ILE A 137 10.60 8.00 -1.83
C ILE A 137 9.55 6.91 -2.08
N ARG A 138 9.92 5.81 -2.73
CA ARG A 138 9.03 4.68 -2.98
C ARG A 138 8.45 4.07 -1.70
N ARG A 139 9.25 3.91 -0.63
CA ARG A 139 8.72 3.42 0.66
C ARG A 139 7.65 4.35 1.22
N GLU A 140 7.84 5.64 1.09
CA GLU A 140 6.90 6.67 1.56
C GLU A 140 5.64 6.70 0.69
N ILE A 141 5.76 6.53 -0.64
CA ILE A 141 4.62 6.37 -1.54
C ILE A 141 3.81 5.12 -1.16
N ILE A 142 4.46 4.00 -0.92
CA ILE A 142 3.81 2.76 -0.47
C ILE A 142 3.12 2.94 0.89
N ALA A 143 3.67 3.78 1.77
CA ALA A 143 3.05 4.14 3.04
C ALA A 143 1.86 5.11 2.87
N GLY A 144 1.72 5.74 1.70
CA GLY A 144 0.63 6.66 1.39
C GLY A 144 0.86 8.10 1.84
N GLU A 145 2.10 8.51 2.09
CA GLU A 145 2.43 9.86 2.56
C GLU A 145 2.09 10.95 1.54
N TRP A 146 2.06 10.62 0.26
CA TRP A 146 1.64 11.51 -0.83
C TRP A 146 0.19 12.01 -0.72
N LYS A 147 -0.67 11.33 0.05
CA LYS A 147 -2.09 11.69 0.16
C LYS A 147 -2.34 13.07 0.74
N THR A 148 -1.39 13.59 1.53
CA THR A 148 -1.46 14.90 2.17
C THR A 148 -1.01 16.05 1.26
N VAL A 149 -0.54 15.76 0.04
CA VAL A 149 -0.09 16.78 -0.91
C VAL A 149 -1.25 17.69 -1.30
N ASP A 150 -1.03 18.99 -1.17
CA ASP A 150 -1.94 20.02 -1.67
C ASP A 150 -1.53 20.41 -3.10
N LEU A 151 -2.42 20.18 -4.06
CA LEU A 151 -2.19 20.52 -5.47
C LEU A 151 -2.48 21.99 -5.77
N SER A 152 -3.27 22.67 -4.95
CA SER A 152 -3.69 24.07 -5.20
C SER A 152 -2.50 25.03 -5.33
N VAL A 153 -1.38 24.71 -4.66
CA VAL A 153 -0.13 25.50 -4.79
C VAL A 153 0.44 25.47 -6.21
N TYR A 154 0.00 24.54 -7.05
CA TYR A 154 0.41 24.43 -8.45
C TYR A 154 -0.51 25.15 -9.43
N ALA A 155 -1.63 25.69 -8.97
CA ALA A 155 -2.54 26.49 -9.80
C ALA A 155 -2.02 27.90 -10.12
N GLY A 156 -1.02 28.38 -9.37
CA GLY A 156 -0.40 29.71 -9.59
C GLY A 156 0.71 29.73 -10.64
N PRO A 157 1.31 30.92 -10.92
CA PRO A 157 2.46 31.08 -11.81
C PRO A 157 3.65 30.19 -11.39
N ALA A 158 4.44 29.72 -12.37
CA ALA A 158 5.57 28.83 -12.14
C ALA A 158 6.69 29.47 -11.29
N GLU A 159 6.83 30.79 -11.36
CA GLU A 159 7.85 31.57 -10.64
C GLU A 159 7.61 31.60 -9.12
N ALA A 160 6.44 31.25 -8.66
CA ALA A 160 6.08 31.23 -7.23
C ALA A 160 6.48 29.95 -6.47
N ARG A 161 7.30 29.04 -7.10
CA ARG A 161 7.55 27.68 -6.59
C ARG A 161 9.00 27.30 -6.53
#